data_b40b9d132e90637371ef892946946292
#
_entry.id   b40b9d132e90637371ef892946946292
#
_cell.length_a   1.000
_cell.length_b   1.000
_cell.length_c   1.000
_cell.angle_alpha   90.00
_cell.angle_beta   90.00
_cell.angle_gamma   90.00
#
_symmetry.space_group_name_H-M   'P 1'
#
loop_
_entity.id
_entity.type
_entity.pdbx_description
1 polymer ?
#
loop_
_entity_poly.entity_id
_entity_poly.type
_entity_poly.pdbx_seq_one_letter_code
_entity_poly.pdbx_strand_id
1 'polypeptide(L)'
;DLGCCSAKSGKENSDSTTSSAQSSSDNSDSKKAEAPQIDGLTYESAMDLTYAQEFDVFYYKDGYKLIDVHEGRQYLIVPEGKEAPKGLDSDIVVINQPVQNIYMAATAIMSLFDALDAIDTVKFSGLEASGWYVESAKKAMESGAMTFAGKYSEPDYEKIVDGDCKLAVESTMILHSPKVQEMIEDLDIPVFVDYSSYESHPLGRTEWVKVYGAMLNKEKEAEAFFDDQAKVIEDLKDFKNTEKTVAYFYINTDGSVVVRKSDDYIPTMIEIAGGRYVFKDLKNSEGNAPSVKLTMEEFYATAVDADYLIYNGTIDGQVSSLGDLEAKSNLFTE
;
A
#
# COMPACT_ATOMS: atom_id res chain seq x y z
N ASP A 1 -52.47 28.65 -9.47
CA ASP A 1 -53.52 28.50 -8.44
C ASP A 1 -52.91 27.81 -7.24
N LEU A 2 -52.51 28.52 -6.27
CA LEU A 2 -53.15 29.09 -5.10
C LEU A 2 -53.68 28.05 -4.10
N GLY A 3 -53.14 28.18 -2.87
CA GLY A 3 -53.80 27.91 -1.63
C GLY A 3 -52.90 27.16 -0.63
N CYS A 4 -52.21 27.74 0.21
CA CYS A 4 -52.32 28.64 1.35
C CYS A 4 -52.94 28.01 2.61
N CYS A 5 -52.22 28.19 3.74
CA CYS A 5 -52.66 28.29 5.14
C CYS A 5 -52.84 27.01 5.97
N SER A 6 -52.52 26.86 7.21
CA SER A 6 -52.10 27.80 8.25
C SER A 6 -51.81 27.04 9.55
N ALA A 7 -50.87 27.55 10.30
CA ALA A 7 -50.48 27.47 11.67
C ALA A 7 -51.54 27.19 12.77
N LYS A 8 -51.09 26.65 13.93
CA LYS A 8 -51.22 27.11 15.32
C LYS A 8 -50.60 26.05 16.25
N SER A 9 -49.58 26.36 16.98
CA SER A 9 -49.36 27.09 18.23
C SER A 9 -49.85 26.35 19.47
N GLY A 10 -48.90 26.18 20.42
CA GLY A 10 -49.28 26.18 21.82
C GLY A 10 -48.50 25.28 22.77
N LYS A 11 -47.54 25.90 23.43
CA LYS A 11 -47.19 26.02 24.85
C LYS A 11 -46.51 24.85 25.58
N GLU A 12 -45.30 25.19 25.96
CA GLU A 12 -44.62 25.17 27.27
C GLU A 12 -45.17 24.23 28.35
N ASN A 13 -44.27 23.38 28.92
CA ASN A 13 -43.85 23.61 30.33
C ASN A 13 -42.54 22.85 30.63
N SER A 14 -41.72 23.58 31.35
CA SER A 14 -40.48 23.22 32.04
C SER A 14 -40.70 22.15 33.11
N ASP A 15 -39.73 21.23 33.28
CA ASP A 15 -39.04 21.20 34.58
C ASP A 15 -37.74 20.37 34.54
N SER A 16 -36.81 20.87 35.30
CA SER A 16 -35.45 20.50 35.59
C SER A 16 -35.30 19.08 36.20
N THR A 17 -34.21 18.38 35.94
CA THR A 17 -33.10 18.14 36.87
C THR A 17 -32.26 16.95 36.51
N THR A 18 -30.97 17.14 36.69
CA THR A 18 -29.92 16.25 37.16
C THR A 18 -29.09 15.48 36.10
N SER A 19 -27.87 16.00 36.04
CA SER A 19 -26.66 15.40 35.48
C SER A 19 -26.40 13.98 35.92
N SER A 20 -26.08 13.12 34.96
CA SER A 20 -25.09 12.06 35.16
C SER A 20 -24.25 11.94 33.91
N ALA A 21 -22.98 12.29 34.05
CA ALA A 21 -21.96 12.03 33.07
C ALA A 21 -21.83 10.54 32.86
N GLN A 22 -22.24 10.08 31.71
CA GLN A 22 -21.89 8.76 31.21
C GLN A 22 -20.81 8.93 30.15
N SER A 23 -19.62 8.50 30.54
CA SER A 23 -18.50 8.29 29.62
C SER A 23 -18.96 7.37 28.49
N SER A 24 -19.11 7.93 27.31
CA SER A 24 -19.18 7.14 26.09
C SER A 24 -17.80 6.57 25.81
N SER A 25 -17.58 5.32 26.18
CA SER A 25 -16.54 4.51 25.57
C SER A 25 -16.92 4.35 24.10
N ASP A 26 -16.18 4.99 23.21
CA ASP A 26 -16.21 4.70 21.80
C ASP A 26 -15.73 3.26 21.61
N ASN A 27 -16.69 2.35 21.58
CA ASN A 27 -16.50 1.05 21.02
C ASN A 27 -16.57 1.20 19.50
N SER A 28 -15.42 1.43 18.88
CA SER A 28 -15.28 1.21 17.46
C SER A 28 -15.33 -0.31 17.23
N ASP A 29 -16.52 -0.84 17.12
CA ASP A 29 -16.75 -2.12 16.47
C ASP A 29 -16.31 -1.98 15.02
N SER A 30 -15.05 -2.29 14.75
CA SER A 30 -14.57 -2.55 13.40
C SER A 30 -15.39 -3.71 12.88
N LYS A 31 -16.32 -3.46 11.95
CA LYS A 31 -17.03 -4.50 11.23
C LYS A 31 -15.97 -5.42 10.62
N LYS A 32 -15.77 -6.61 11.19
CA LYS A 32 -15.00 -7.66 10.55
C LYS A 32 -15.61 -7.90 9.18
N ALA A 33 -14.79 -7.84 8.13
CA ALA A 33 -15.22 -8.16 6.79
C ALA A 33 -15.84 -9.55 6.75
N GLU A 34 -16.97 -9.69 6.07
CA GLU A 34 -17.63 -10.96 5.90
C GLU A 34 -16.88 -11.81 4.88
N ALA A 35 -16.54 -13.05 5.26
CA ALA A 35 -15.82 -13.95 4.35
C ALA A 35 -16.69 -14.33 3.15
N PRO A 36 -16.15 -14.26 1.92
CA PRO A 36 -16.86 -14.76 0.75
C PRO A 36 -17.18 -16.25 0.88
N GLN A 37 -18.40 -16.61 0.50
CA GLN A 37 -18.76 -18.01 0.35
C GLN A 37 -18.15 -18.55 -0.95
N ILE A 38 -17.39 -19.63 -0.85
CA ILE A 38 -16.78 -20.33 -1.99
C ILE A 38 -17.32 -21.75 -1.99
N ASP A 39 -18.00 -22.15 -3.06
CA ASP A 39 -18.56 -23.50 -3.20
C ASP A 39 -17.43 -24.53 -3.12
N GLY A 40 -17.62 -25.54 -2.27
CA GLY A 40 -16.65 -26.60 -2.01
C GLY A 40 -15.63 -26.27 -0.92
N LEU A 41 -15.61 -25.06 -0.37
CA LEU A 41 -14.76 -24.67 0.74
C LEU A 41 -15.59 -24.31 1.98
N THR A 42 -15.02 -24.57 3.15
CA THR A 42 -15.63 -24.24 4.44
C THR A 42 -14.79 -23.19 5.15
N TYR A 43 -15.38 -22.05 5.43
CA TYR A 43 -14.73 -20.96 6.15
C TYR A 43 -14.36 -21.37 7.59
N GLU A 44 -13.19 -20.95 8.04
CA GLU A 44 -12.71 -21.19 9.41
C GLU A 44 -12.47 -19.89 10.19
N SER A 45 -11.66 -18.98 9.63
CA SER A 45 -11.23 -17.77 10.34
C SER A 45 -10.74 -16.69 9.37
N ALA A 46 -10.63 -15.47 9.88
CA ALA A 46 -9.97 -14.37 9.18
C ALA A 46 -8.68 -13.97 9.89
N MET A 47 -7.70 -13.49 9.11
CA MET A 47 -6.47 -12.93 9.64
C MET A 47 -6.75 -11.66 10.44
N ASP A 48 -6.12 -11.52 11.61
CA ASP A 48 -6.20 -10.31 12.40
C ASP A 48 -5.29 -9.22 11.78
N LEU A 49 -5.88 -8.05 11.53
CA LEU A 49 -5.20 -6.88 11.00
C LEU A 49 -5.38 -5.71 11.96
N THR A 50 -4.31 -4.92 12.13
CA THR A 50 -4.29 -3.80 13.07
C THR A 50 -4.41 -2.45 12.34
N TYR A 51 -3.67 -2.28 11.24
CA TYR A 51 -3.56 -1.02 10.50
C TYR A 51 -3.97 -1.13 9.04
N ALA A 52 -3.72 -2.26 8.39
CA ALA A 52 -4.02 -2.43 6.98
C ALA A 52 -5.53 -2.37 6.72
N GLN A 53 -5.92 -1.63 5.69
CA GLN A 53 -7.30 -1.41 5.30
C GLN A 53 -7.60 -1.85 3.86
N GLU A 54 -6.57 -2.20 3.10
CA GLU A 54 -6.72 -2.48 1.67
C GLU A 54 -6.74 -3.96 1.33
N PHE A 55 -6.69 -4.84 2.32
CA PHE A 55 -6.86 -6.27 2.11
C PHE A 55 -7.47 -6.97 3.31
N ASP A 56 -8.01 -8.17 3.07
CA ASP A 56 -8.35 -9.18 4.06
C ASP A 56 -7.77 -10.53 3.64
N VAL A 57 -7.51 -11.42 4.60
CA VAL A 57 -7.15 -12.81 4.36
C VAL A 57 -8.11 -13.70 5.12
N PHE A 58 -8.77 -14.59 4.39
CA PHE A 58 -9.72 -15.55 4.93
C PHE A 58 -9.16 -16.97 4.83
N TYR A 59 -9.29 -17.73 5.92
CA TYR A 59 -8.83 -19.10 5.99
C TYR A 59 -10.01 -20.05 5.86
N TYR A 60 -9.85 -21.03 5.01
CA TYR A 60 -10.83 -22.10 4.77
C TYR A 60 -10.21 -23.45 5.18
N LYS A 61 -11.04 -24.47 5.45
CA LYS A 61 -10.58 -25.81 5.78
C LYS A 61 -9.60 -26.35 4.73
N ASP A 62 -8.73 -27.27 5.18
CA ASP A 62 -7.76 -27.97 4.35
C ASP A 62 -6.66 -27.08 3.76
N GLY A 63 -6.41 -25.91 4.37
CA GLY A 63 -5.28 -25.05 4.03
C GLY A 63 -5.51 -24.06 2.90
N TYR A 64 -6.74 -23.95 2.38
CA TYR A 64 -7.09 -22.91 1.40
C TYR A 64 -7.15 -21.53 2.06
N LYS A 65 -6.67 -20.52 1.37
CA LYS A 65 -6.68 -19.13 1.83
C LYS A 65 -7.17 -18.22 0.70
N LEU A 66 -8.01 -17.25 1.03
CA LEU A 66 -8.42 -16.22 0.09
C LEU A 66 -7.82 -14.90 0.51
N ILE A 67 -7.05 -14.29 -0.37
CA ILE A 67 -6.56 -12.92 -0.23
C ILE A 67 -7.51 -12.03 -1.01
N ASP A 68 -8.22 -11.16 -0.31
CA ASP A 68 -9.14 -10.18 -0.89
C ASP A 68 -8.47 -8.81 -0.88
N VAL A 69 -8.06 -8.34 -2.04
CA VAL A 69 -7.49 -7.00 -2.23
C VAL A 69 -8.62 -6.07 -2.63
N HIS A 70 -9.00 -5.13 -1.76
CA HIS A 70 -10.25 -4.37 -1.87
C HIS A 70 -10.39 -3.58 -3.17
N GLU A 71 -9.34 -2.91 -3.60
CA GLU A 71 -9.32 -2.15 -4.87
C GLU A 71 -8.88 -2.99 -6.08
N GLY A 72 -8.55 -4.24 -5.85
CA GLY A 72 -8.01 -5.15 -6.84
C GLY A 72 -8.88 -6.39 -7.01
N ARG A 73 -8.22 -7.53 -6.99
CA ARG A 73 -8.82 -8.84 -7.21
C ARG A 73 -8.82 -9.69 -5.94
N GLN A 74 -9.53 -10.81 -6.01
CA GLN A 74 -9.45 -11.90 -5.05
C GLN A 74 -8.51 -12.99 -5.58
N TYR A 75 -7.71 -13.55 -4.68
CA TYR A 75 -6.71 -14.57 -4.98
C TYR A 75 -6.92 -15.76 -4.06
N LEU A 76 -7.17 -16.93 -4.66
CA LEU A 76 -7.28 -18.18 -3.91
C LEU A 76 -5.92 -18.87 -3.88
N ILE A 77 -5.36 -19.01 -2.69
CA ILE A 77 -4.15 -19.77 -2.44
C ILE A 77 -4.53 -21.23 -2.26
N VAL A 78 -4.11 -22.08 -3.18
CA VAL A 78 -4.40 -23.52 -3.19
C VAL A 78 -3.21 -24.26 -2.58
N PRO A 79 -3.42 -25.06 -1.52
CA PRO A 79 -2.34 -25.79 -0.88
C PRO A 79 -1.67 -26.78 -1.82
N GLU A 80 -0.40 -27.07 -1.55
CA GLU A 80 0.35 -28.09 -2.29
C GLU A 80 -0.39 -29.43 -2.31
N GLY A 81 -0.47 -30.05 -3.48
CA GLY A 81 -1.12 -31.35 -3.69
C GLY A 81 -2.63 -31.29 -3.76
N LYS A 82 -3.24 -30.11 -3.71
CA LYS A 82 -4.68 -29.92 -3.84
C LYS A 82 -5.02 -29.16 -5.13
N GLU A 83 -6.28 -29.22 -5.50
CA GLU A 83 -6.82 -28.52 -6.67
C GLU A 83 -7.77 -27.40 -6.25
N ALA A 84 -7.92 -26.38 -7.10
CA ALA A 84 -8.94 -25.36 -6.94
C ALA A 84 -10.34 -26.00 -7.01
N PRO A 85 -11.33 -25.48 -6.25
CA PRO A 85 -12.70 -25.99 -6.30
C PRO A 85 -13.26 -25.91 -7.72
N LYS A 86 -14.03 -26.92 -8.10
CA LYS A 86 -14.78 -26.90 -9.36
C LYS A 86 -15.86 -25.82 -9.30
N GLY A 87 -15.99 -25.05 -10.36
CA GLY A 87 -16.97 -23.97 -10.42
C GLY A 87 -16.56 -22.70 -9.66
N LEU A 88 -15.26 -22.54 -9.33
CA LEU A 88 -14.74 -21.31 -8.79
C LEU A 88 -15.06 -20.14 -9.72
N ASP A 89 -15.46 -18.99 -9.13
CA ASP A 89 -15.71 -17.77 -9.88
C ASP A 89 -14.47 -17.43 -10.74
N SER A 90 -14.68 -17.12 -12.02
CA SER A 90 -13.61 -16.83 -12.98
C SER A 90 -12.84 -15.56 -12.66
N ASP A 91 -13.39 -14.67 -11.82
CA ASP A 91 -12.74 -13.45 -11.38
C ASP A 91 -11.74 -13.70 -10.23
N ILE A 92 -11.79 -14.87 -9.62
CA ILE A 92 -10.83 -15.27 -8.59
C ILE A 92 -9.59 -15.84 -9.25
N VAL A 93 -8.43 -15.24 -8.98
CA VAL A 93 -7.13 -15.70 -9.48
C VAL A 93 -6.63 -16.83 -8.59
N VAL A 94 -6.23 -17.93 -9.19
CA VAL A 94 -5.68 -19.09 -8.47
C VAL A 94 -4.16 -18.99 -8.39
N ILE A 95 -3.62 -19.12 -7.18
CA ILE A 95 -2.19 -19.21 -6.90
C ILE A 95 -1.92 -20.54 -6.19
N ASN A 96 -1.19 -21.41 -6.84
CA ASN A 96 -0.86 -22.74 -6.31
C ASN A 96 0.41 -22.70 -5.44
N GLN A 97 0.36 -23.37 -4.29
CA GLN A 97 1.55 -23.58 -3.47
C GLN A 97 2.28 -24.88 -3.89
N PRO A 98 3.61 -24.96 -3.72
CA PRO A 98 4.48 -23.90 -3.16
C PRO A 98 4.65 -22.73 -4.12
N VAL A 99 4.60 -21.51 -3.60
CA VAL A 99 4.85 -20.29 -4.38
C VAL A 99 6.36 -20.11 -4.53
N GLN A 100 6.85 -20.19 -5.75
CA GLN A 100 8.27 -20.12 -6.10
C GLN A 100 8.45 -19.62 -7.53
N ASN A 101 9.69 -19.40 -7.96
CA ASN A 101 10.02 -18.88 -9.28
C ASN A 101 9.25 -17.58 -9.60
N ILE A 102 9.20 -16.68 -8.61
CA ILE A 102 8.46 -15.44 -8.72
C ILE A 102 9.20 -14.44 -9.61
N TYR A 103 8.46 -13.74 -10.46
CA TYR A 103 8.88 -12.51 -11.11
C TYR A 103 8.45 -11.32 -10.24
N MET A 104 9.42 -10.64 -9.62
CA MET A 104 9.20 -9.51 -8.73
C MET A 104 9.38 -8.19 -9.50
N ALA A 105 8.31 -7.68 -10.07
CA ALA A 105 8.26 -6.37 -10.70
C ALA A 105 7.90 -5.25 -9.69
N ALA A 106 7.21 -5.61 -8.60
CA ALA A 106 6.91 -4.72 -7.48
C ALA A 106 8.13 -4.53 -6.59
N THR A 107 9.02 -3.62 -6.96
CA THR A 107 10.35 -3.47 -6.34
C THR A 107 10.32 -3.19 -4.84
N ALA A 108 9.35 -2.40 -4.37
CA ALA A 108 9.19 -2.11 -2.94
C ALA A 108 8.86 -3.35 -2.09
N ILE A 109 8.30 -4.39 -2.70
CA ILE A 109 7.88 -5.61 -2.00
C ILE A 109 9.05 -6.54 -1.72
N MET A 110 10.15 -6.40 -2.41
CA MET A 110 11.35 -7.21 -2.16
C MET A 110 11.80 -7.13 -0.70
N SER A 111 11.68 -5.99 -0.05
CA SER A 111 12.02 -5.82 1.36
C SER A 111 11.16 -6.68 2.30
N LEU A 112 9.90 -6.94 1.94
CA LEU A 112 9.02 -7.82 2.70
C LEU A 112 9.41 -9.29 2.53
N PHE A 113 9.85 -9.68 1.34
CA PHE A 113 10.41 -11.02 1.11
C PHE A 113 11.73 -11.22 1.85
N ASP A 114 12.56 -10.20 1.95
CA ASP A 114 13.77 -10.22 2.78
C ASP A 114 13.42 -10.41 4.27
N ALA A 115 12.44 -9.66 4.76
CA ALA A 115 11.96 -9.79 6.14
C ALA A 115 11.42 -11.19 6.47
N LEU A 116 10.87 -11.89 5.50
CA LEU A 116 10.36 -13.26 5.63
C LEU A 116 11.43 -14.33 5.38
N ASP A 117 12.68 -13.94 5.10
CA ASP A 117 13.72 -14.87 4.64
C ASP A 117 13.23 -15.71 3.43
N ALA A 118 12.64 -15.04 2.46
CA ALA A 118 11.99 -15.65 1.29
C ALA A 118 12.52 -15.16 -0.06
N ILE A 119 13.70 -14.53 -0.08
CA ILE A 119 14.34 -14.07 -1.33
C ILE A 119 14.59 -15.23 -2.30
N ASP A 120 14.81 -16.44 -1.80
CA ASP A 120 15.01 -17.66 -2.61
C ASP A 120 13.77 -18.06 -3.43
N THR A 121 12.59 -17.55 -3.10
CA THR A 121 11.37 -17.74 -3.91
C THR A 121 11.31 -16.84 -5.13
N VAL A 122 12.12 -15.79 -5.18
CA VAL A 122 12.18 -14.83 -6.28
C VAL A 122 13.29 -15.26 -7.26
N LYS A 123 12.90 -15.63 -8.47
CA LYS A 123 13.82 -16.06 -9.53
C LYS A 123 14.11 -14.97 -10.55
N PHE A 124 13.15 -14.07 -10.77
CA PHE A 124 13.24 -13.02 -11.78
C PHE A 124 13.03 -11.66 -11.15
N SER A 125 13.90 -10.73 -11.49
CA SER A 125 13.88 -9.35 -10.97
C SER A 125 13.39 -8.38 -12.02
N GLY A 126 12.57 -7.40 -11.58
CA GLY A 126 12.18 -6.24 -12.38
C GLY A 126 13.23 -5.13 -12.41
N LEU A 127 14.33 -5.29 -11.66
CA LEU A 127 15.47 -4.37 -11.64
C LEU A 127 16.78 -5.10 -11.93
N GLU A 128 17.72 -4.39 -12.52
CA GLU A 128 19.12 -4.80 -12.56
C GLU A 128 19.73 -4.83 -11.14
N ALA A 129 20.81 -5.60 -10.97
CA ALA A 129 21.47 -5.74 -9.65
C ALA A 129 21.84 -4.40 -9.02
N SER A 130 22.30 -3.44 -9.82
CA SER A 130 22.66 -2.10 -9.36
C SER A 130 21.49 -1.24 -8.87
N GLY A 131 20.28 -1.63 -9.20
CA GLY A 131 19.05 -0.94 -8.77
C GLY A 131 18.55 -1.35 -7.38
N TRP A 132 19.11 -2.42 -6.79
CA TRP A 132 18.66 -2.92 -5.51
C TRP A 132 19.42 -2.30 -4.34
N TYR A 133 18.66 -1.84 -3.33
CA TYR A 133 19.15 -1.50 -2.00
C TYR A 133 18.95 -2.64 -1.01
N VAL A 134 18.10 -3.62 -1.31
CA VAL A 134 17.93 -4.85 -0.53
C VAL A 134 19.13 -5.76 -0.78
N GLU A 135 20.00 -5.87 0.21
CA GLU A 135 21.31 -6.54 0.08
C GLU A 135 21.19 -8.02 -0.30
N SER A 136 20.21 -8.73 0.26
CA SER A 136 19.95 -10.13 -0.07
C SER A 136 19.53 -10.34 -1.52
N ALA A 137 18.71 -9.42 -2.07
CA ALA A 137 18.32 -9.44 -3.47
C ALA A 137 19.52 -9.18 -4.39
N LYS A 138 20.34 -8.20 -4.04
CA LYS A 138 21.56 -7.89 -4.78
C LYS A 138 22.51 -9.09 -4.84
N LYS A 139 22.75 -9.73 -3.70
CA LYS A 139 23.58 -10.96 -3.63
C LYS A 139 22.99 -12.10 -4.44
N ALA A 140 21.67 -12.30 -4.42
CA ALA A 140 21.02 -13.32 -5.23
C ALA A 140 21.22 -13.08 -6.73
N MET A 141 21.19 -11.82 -7.18
CA MET A 141 21.47 -11.47 -8.57
C MET A 141 22.96 -11.65 -8.93
N GLU A 142 23.86 -11.26 -8.05
CA GLU A 142 25.31 -11.43 -8.25
C GLU A 142 25.72 -12.90 -8.33
N SER A 143 25.05 -13.78 -7.58
CA SER A 143 25.27 -15.23 -7.62
C SER A 143 24.58 -15.93 -8.82
N GLY A 144 23.70 -15.24 -9.53
CA GLY A 144 22.91 -15.83 -10.61
C GLY A 144 21.67 -16.59 -10.14
N ALA A 145 21.38 -16.62 -8.83
CA ALA A 145 20.17 -17.25 -8.31
C ALA A 145 18.89 -16.46 -8.70
N MET A 146 19.03 -15.17 -8.91
CA MET A 146 18.00 -14.28 -9.43
C MET A 146 18.55 -13.55 -10.65
N THR A 147 17.74 -13.41 -11.71
CA THR A 147 18.14 -12.76 -12.96
C THR A 147 17.19 -11.63 -13.32
N PHE A 148 17.70 -10.59 -13.95
CA PHE A 148 16.88 -9.53 -14.50
C PHE A 148 16.02 -10.05 -15.65
N ALA A 149 14.71 -9.83 -15.59
CA ALA A 149 13.73 -10.27 -16.58
C ALA A 149 12.88 -9.11 -17.13
N GLY A 150 13.45 -7.93 -17.20
CA GLY A 150 12.76 -6.74 -17.69
C GLY A 150 11.98 -6.02 -16.60
N LYS A 151 11.77 -4.72 -16.81
CA LYS A 151 10.94 -3.88 -15.91
C LYS A 151 9.45 -4.23 -16.08
N TYR A 152 8.61 -3.78 -15.16
CA TYR A 152 7.17 -4.07 -15.16
C TYR A 152 6.47 -3.79 -16.50
N SER A 153 6.87 -2.75 -17.23
CA SER A 153 6.25 -2.35 -18.50
C SER A 153 6.83 -3.05 -19.74
N GLU A 154 7.95 -3.74 -19.59
CA GLU A 154 8.67 -4.44 -20.66
C GLU A 154 9.32 -5.73 -20.14
N PRO A 155 8.49 -6.71 -19.66
CA PRO A 155 9.05 -8.00 -19.21
C PRO A 155 9.67 -8.78 -20.34
N ASP A 156 10.68 -9.57 -20.03
CA ASP A 156 11.22 -10.59 -20.91
C ASP A 156 10.37 -11.86 -20.81
N TYR A 157 9.31 -11.91 -21.61
CA TYR A 157 8.33 -13.01 -21.58
C TYR A 157 8.97 -14.38 -21.85
N GLU A 158 9.92 -14.45 -22.76
CA GLU A 158 10.62 -15.68 -23.07
C GLU A 158 11.40 -16.20 -21.86
N LYS A 159 12.15 -15.32 -21.20
CA LYS A 159 12.93 -15.66 -20.02
C LYS A 159 12.05 -16.16 -18.87
N ILE A 160 10.93 -15.50 -18.58
CA ILE A 160 10.07 -15.92 -17.47
C ILE A 160 9.35 -17.23 -17.77
N VAL A 161 8.98 -17.50 -19.02
CA VAL A 161 8.38 -18.78 -19.43
C VAL A 161 9.41 -19.90 -19.38
N ASP A 162 10.58 -19.72 -19.99
CA ASP A 162 11.65 -20.72 -20.00
C ASP A 162 12.16 -21.06 -18.60
N GLY A 163 12.13 -20.09 -17.69
CA GLY A 163 12.52 -20.28 -16.31
C GLY A 163 11.40 -20.76 -15.39
N ASP A 164 10.27 -21.17 -15.94
CA ASP A 164 9.13 -21.72 -15.19
C ASP A 164 8.58 -20.75 -14.14
N CYS A 165 8.34 -19.49 -14.51
CA CYS A 165 7.71 -18.50 -13.65
C CYS A 165 6.33 -18.98 -13.18
N LYS A 166 6.08 -18.93 -11.88
CA LYS A 166 4.82 -19.41 -11.28
C LYS A 166 3.91 -18.28 -10.81
N LEU A 167 4.45 -17.08 -10.63
CA LEU A 167 3.72 -15.92 -10.14
C LEU A 167 4.46 -14.64 -10.56
N ALA A 168 3.74 -13.67 -11.08
CA ALA A 168 4.25 -12.30 -11.22
C ALA A 168 3.66 -11.45 -10.09
N VAL A 169 4.52 -10.76 -9.36
CA VAL A 169 4.12 -9.77 -8.34
C VAL A 169 4.37 -8.38 -8.89
N GLU A 170 3.29 -7.66 -9.11
CA GLU A 170 3.27 -6.33 -9.70
C GLU A 170 2.79 -5.28 -8.69
N SER A 171 3.23 -4.05 -8.85
CA SER A 171 2.64 -2.90 -8.17
C SER A 171 1.49 -2.31 -8.98
N THR A 172 0.81 -1.31 -8.43
CA THR A 172 -0.25 -0.57 -9.14
C THR A 172 0.25 0.16 -10.40
N MET A 173 1.57 0.25 -10.60
CA MET A 173 2.15 0.75 -11.86
C MET A 173 1.72 -0.07 -13.07
N ILE A 174 1.42 -1.36 -12.88
CA ILE A 174 0.95 -2.24 -13.98
C ILE A 174 -0.39 -1.76 -14.56
N LEU A 175 -1.18 -1.01 -13.80
CA LEU A 175 -2.45 -0.46 -14.27
C LEU A 175 -2.27 0.55 -15.42
N HIS A 176 -1.07 1.11 -15.58
CA HIS A 176 -0.70 1.94 -16.72
C HIS A 176 -0.25 1.13 -17.94
N SER A 177 -0.09 -0.18 -17.79
CA SER A 177 0.34 -1.11 -18.84
C SER A 177 -0.56 -2.37 -18.84
N PRO A 178 -1.89 -2.25 -18.99
CA PRO A 178 -2.82 -3.37 -18.84
C PRO A 178 -2.55 -4.51 -19.82
N LYS A 179 -2.03 -4.20 -21.01
CA LYS A 179 -1.65 -5.23 -22.00
C LYS A 179 -0.51 -6.13 -21.53
N VAL A 180 0.40 -5.61 -20.73
CA VAL A 180 1.49 -6.40 -20.14
C VAL A 180 0.91 -7.43 -19.18
N GLN A 181 -0.02 -7.02 -18.32
CA GLN A 181 -0.71 -7.93 -17.41
C GLN A 181 -1.45 -9.03 -18.18
N GLU A 182 -2.21 -8.69 -19.21
CA GLU A 182 -2.90 -9.64 -20.08
C GLU A 182 -1.92 -10.64 -20.72
N MET A 183 -0.80 -10.17 -21.25
CA MET A 183 0.20 -11.02 -21.88
C MET A 183 0.83 -12.01 -20.90
N ILE A 184 1.09 -11.60 -19.66
CA ILE A 184 1.60 -12.51 -18.61
C ILE A 184 0.54 -13.57 -18.28
N GLU A 185 -0.70 -13.15 -18.12
CA GLU A 185 -1.82 -14.05 -17.79
C GLU A 185 -2.11 -15.03 -18.94
N ASP A 186 -1.97 -14.62 -20.21
CA ASP A 186 -2.10 -15.47 -21.39
C ASP A 186 -1.02 -16.57 -21.45
N LEU A 187 0.06 -16.43 -20.70
CA LEU A 187 1.10 -17.44 -20.52
C LEU A 187 0.81 -18.38 -19.33
N ASP A 188 -0.41 -18.37 -18.80
CA ASP A 188 -0.82 -19.12 -17.62
C ASP A 188 -0.01 -18.79 -16.34
N ILE A 189 0.52 -17.57 -16.26
CA ILE A 189 1.21 -17.05 -15.09
C ILE A 189 0.24 -16.12 -14.35
N PRO A 190 -0.19 -16.47 -13.12
CA PRO A 190 -1.03 -15.56 -12.33
C PRO A 190 -0.29 -14.28 -11.99
N VAL A 191 -1.01 -13.15 -12.02
CA VAL A 191 -0.49 -11.84 -11.65
C VAL A 191 -1.15 -11.39 -10.36
N PHE A 192 -0.33 -11.19 -9.32
CA PHE A 192 -0.73 -10.57 -8.08
C PHE A 192 -0.37 -9.08 -8.14
N VAL A 193 -1.37 -8.21 -7.97
CA VAL A 193 -1.16 -6.76 -7.93
C VAL A 193 -1.21 -6.28 -6.48
N ASP A 194 -0.09 -5.76 -6.01
CA ASP A 194 0.06 -5.20 -4.67
C ASP A 194 -0.50 -3.78 -4.60
N TYR A 195 -1.41 -3.54 -3.67
CA TYR A 195 -2.03 -2.24 -3.41
C TYR A 195 -1.56 -1.60 -2.10
N SER A 196 -0.43 -2.02 -1.56
CA SER A 196 0.11 -1.46 -0.31
C SER A 196 0.36 0.05 -0.38
N SER A 197 0.58 0.59 -1.59
CA SER A 197 0.73 2.02 -1.80
C SER A 197 -0.55 2.83 -1.52
N TYR A 198 -1.71 2.18 -1.45
CA TYR A 198 -2.99 2.82 -1.13
C TYR A 198 -3.25 2.91 0.37
N GLU A 199 -2.44 2.23 1.19
CA GLU A 199 -2.54 2.33 2.63
C GLU A 199 -2.19 3.75 3.11
N SER A 200 -3.06 4.31 3.95
CA SER A 200 -2.90 5.67 4.48
C SER A 200 -1.98 5.75 5.71
N HIS A 201 -1.72 4.60 6.35
CA HIS A 201 -0.84 4.52 7.51
C HIS A 201 0.43 3.74 7.15
N PRO A 202 1.63 4.19 7.58
CA PRO A 202 2.87 3.50 7.27
C PRO A 202 2.90 2.06 7.79
N LEU A 203 2.31 1.78 8.96
CA LEU A 203 2.18 0.43 9.46
C LEU A 203 1.14 -0.40 8.69
N GLY A 204 0.16 0.23 8.04
CA GLY A 204 -0.72 -0.46 7.10
C GLY A 204 0.07 -1.03 5.92
N ARG A 205 0.99 -0.25 5.37
CA ARG A 205 1.90 -0.72 4.32
C ARG A 205 2.81 -1.85 4.79
N THR A 206 3.39 -1.72 5.98
CA THR A 206 4.23 -2.76 6.59
C THR A 206 3.43 -4.05 6.84
N GLU A 207 2.18 -3.94 7.23
CA GLU A 207 1.30 -5.08 7.50
C GLU A 207 1.02 -5.94 6.26
N TRP A 208 1.27 -5.44 5.07
CA TRP A 208 1.23 -6.24 3.84
C TRP A 208 2.23 -7.41 3.85
N VAL A 209 3.22 -7.41 4.73
CA VAL A 209 4.06 -8.59 4.97
C VAL A 209 3.22 -9.82 5.29
N LYS A 210 2.06 -9.64 5.91
CA LYS A 210 1.12 -10.73 6.26
C LYS A 210 0.44 -11.34 5.03
N VAL A 211 0.26 -10.57 3.95
CA VAL A 211 -0.21 -11.10 2.65
C VAL A 211 0.78 -12.15 2.13
N TYR A 212 2.05 -11.80 2.11
CA TYR A 212 3.11 -12.68 1.62
C TYR A 212 3.39 -13.81 2.60
N GLY A 213 3.23 -13.56 3.89
CA GLY A 213 3.22 -14.61 4.91
C GLY A 213 2.16 -15.69 4.63
N ALA A 214 0.94 -15.27 4.28
CA ALA A 214 -0.14 -16.20 3.91
C ALA A 214 0.19 -16.97 2.62
N MET A 215 0.73 -16.29 1.61
CA MET A 215 1.13 -16.88 0.32
C MET A 215 2.19 -17.96 0.50
N LEU A 216 3.13 -17.76 1.41
CA LEU A 216 4.34 -18.57 1.59
C LEU A 216 4.28 -19.51 2.81
N ASN A 217 3.15 -19.61 3.49
CA ASN A 217 3.01 -20.33 4.76
C ASN A 217 4.00 -19.85 5.86
N LYS A 218 4.20 -18.54 5.91
CA LYS A 218 5.09 -17.83 6.87
C LYS A 218 4.32 -16.81 7.70
N GLU A 219 3.10 -17.15 8.11
CA GLU A 219 2.23 -16.24 8.87
C GLU A 219 2.87 -15.83 10.20
N LYS A 220 3.52 -16.76 10.91
CA LYS A 220 4.18 -16.47 12.19
C LYS A 220 5.34 -15.51 12.06
N GLU A 221 6.15 -15.71 11.05
CA GLU A 221 7.30 -14.84 10.73
C GLU A 221 6.81 -13.44 10.34
N ALA A 222 5.73 -13.36 9.55
CA ALA A 222 5.12 -12.10 9.15
C ALA A 222 4.54 -11.35 10.35
N GLU A 223 3.83 -12.03 11.23
CA GLU A 223 3.26 -11.44 12.45
C GLU A 223 4.37 -10.91 13.37
N ALA A 224 5.42 -11.72 13.61
CA ALA A 224 6.55 -11.32 14.44
C ALA A 224 7.28 -10.09 13.88
N PHE A 225 7.53 -10.07 12.57
CA PHE A 225 8.14 -8.92 11.91
C PHE A 225 7.28 -7.66 12.05
N PHE A 226 5.97 -7.78 11.78
CA PHE A 226 5.05 -6.66 11.89
C PHE A 226 4.98 -6.14 13.32
N ASP A 227 4.89 -7.01 14.32
CA ASP A 227 4.82 -6.63 15.74
C ASP A 227 6.07 -5.86 16.17
N ASP A 228 7.25 -6.29 15.73
CA ASP A 228 8.52 -5.58 16.01
C ASP A 228 8.53 -4.17 15.37
N GLN A 229 7.99 -4.02 14.17
CA GLN A 229 7.88 -2.71 13.51
C GLN A 229 6.84 -1.82 14.20
N ALA A 230 5.70 -2.38 14.57
CA ALA A 230 4.63 -1.66 15.26
C ALA A 230 5.08 -1.14 16.62
N LYS A 231 5.96 -1.85 17.30
CA LYS A 231 6.52 -1.44 18.60
C LYS A 231 7.29 -0.14 18.53
N VAL A 232 7.99 0.13 17.44
CA VAL A 232 8.70 1.41 17.24
C VAL A 232 7.73 2.59 17.28
N ILE A 233 6.58 2.46 16.64
CA ILE A 233 5.53 3.50 16.65
C ILE A 233 4.91 3.63 18.05
N GLU A 234 4.68 2.52 18.74
CA GLU A 234 4.17 2.53 20.10
C GLU A 234 5.08 3.27 21.07
N ASP A 235 6.40 3.14 20.91
CA ASP A 235 7.40 3.86 21.72
C ASP A 235 7.37 5.39 21.45
N LEU A 236 6.83 5.83 20.33
CA LEU A 236 6.69 7.23 19.95
C LEU A 236 5.34 7.86 20.32
N LYS A 237 4.37 7.08 20.77
CA LYS A 237 3.00 7.57 21.00
C LYS A 237 2.89 8.73 21.99
N ASP A 238 3.79 8.77 22.97
CA ASP A 238 3.84 9.82 24.00
C ASP A 238 4.71 11.00 23.60
N PHE A 239 5.34 10.95 22.42
CA PHE A 239 6.16 12.03 21.90
C PHE A 239 5.28 13.23 21.55
N LYS A 240 5.59 14.38 22.18
CA LYS A 240 4.81 15.59 21.97
C LYS A 240 5.14 16.22 20.63
N ASN A 241 4.14 16.47 19.80
CA ASN A 241 4.36 17.12 18.51
C ASN A 241 5.02 18.50 18.69
N THR A 242 6.03 18.76 17.88
CA THR A 242 6.81 20.01 17.93
C THR A 242 6.10 21.17 17.23
N GLU A 243 5.03 20.90 16.48
CA GLU A 243 4.32 21.84 15.60
C GLU A 243 5.19 22.41 14.46
N LYS A 244 6.40 21.88 14.27
CA LYS A 244 7.25 22.25 13.15
C LYS A 244 6.64 21.79 11.82
N THR A 245 6.62 22.69 10.85
CA THR A 245 5.99 22.46 9.55
C THR A 245 6.95 21.86 8.54
N VAL A 246 6.45 20.92 7.75
CA VAL A 246 7.24 20.15 6.78
C VAL A 246 6.55 20.14 5.43
N ALA A 247 7.27 20.47 4.38
CA ALA A 247 6.90 20.22 2.99
C ALA A 247 7.66 19.02 2.45
N TYR A 248 6.96 18.07 1.83
CA TYR A 248 7.54 16.90 1.17
C TYR A 248 7.13 16.94 -0.31
N PHE A 249 8.09 16.95 -1.22
CA PHE A 249 7.83 17.20 -2.63
C PHE A 249 8.93 16.72 -3.56
N TYR A 250 8.63 16.68 -4.86
CA TYR A 250 9.63 16.69 -5.93
C TYR A 250 9.16 17.58 -7.09
N ILE A 251 10.10 17.97 -7.95
CA ILE A 251 9.85 18.85 -9.08
C ILE A 251 9.99 18.03 -10.37
N ASN A 252 8.97 18.06 -11.23
CA ASN A 252 9.00 17.46 -12.55
C ASN A 252 9.88 18.26 -13.51
N THR A 253 10.25 17.63 -14.63
CA THR A 253 11.01 18.28 -15.71
C THR A 253 10.26 19.48 -16.34
N ASP A 254 8.92 19.49 -16.24
CA ASP A 254 8.08 20.60 -16.71
C ASP A 254 7.96 21.77 -15.70
N GLY A 255 8.66 21.67 -14.56
CA GLY A 255 8.64 22.68 -13.50
C GLY A 255 7.45 22.58 -12.54
N SER A 256 6.54 21.66 -12.76
CA SER A 256 5.46 21.39 -11.81
C SER A 256 5.96 20.68 -10.57
N VAL A 257 5.27 20.87 -9.45
CA VAL A 257 5.63 20.30 -8.17
C VAL A 257 4.64 19.22 -7.78
N VAL A 258 5.15 18.05 -7.41
CA VAL A 258 4.32 16.95 -6.92
C VAL A 258 4.46 16.85 -5.41
N VAL A 259 3.32 16.91 -4.74
CA VAL A 259 3.20 16.80 -3.29
C VAL A 259 2.25 15.64 -2.95
N ARG A 260 2.30 15.18 -1.69
CA ARG A 260 1.40 14.14 -1.21
C ARG A 260 0.07 14.72 -0.76
N LYS A 261 -1.01 13.97 -0.97
CA LYS A 261 -2.31 14.27 -0.33
C LYS A 261 -2.18 14.24 1.18
N SER A 262 -3.00 15.03 1.87
CA SER A 262 -2.98 15.12 3.33
C SER A 262 -3.28 13.80 4.06
N ASP A 263 -3.98 12.89 3.43
CA ASP A 263 -4.36 11.57 3.96
C ASP A 263 -3.44 10.42 3.50
N ASP A 264 -2.34 10.74 2.79
CA ASP A 264 -1.32 9.76 2.41
C ASP A 264 -0.45 9.33 3.61
N TYR A 265 0.27 8.23 3.46
CA TYR A 265 1.12 7.70 4.52
C TYR A 265 2.32 8.61 4.86
N ILE A 266 2.84 9.40 3.93
CA ILE A 266 3.97 10.32 4.18
C ILE A 266 3.58 11.43 5.16
N PRO A 267 2.47 12.17 4.98
CA PRO A 267 1.98 13.10 6.01
C PRO A 267 1.74 12.44 7.37
N THR A 268 1.23 11.20 7.38
CA THR A 268 1.06 10.43 8.61
C THR A 268 2.41 10.17 9.30
N MET A 269 3.45 9.80 8.53
CA MET A 269 4.81 9.62 9.07
C MET A 269 5.38 10.91 9.64
N ILE A 270 5.19 12.05 8.96
CA ILE A 270 5.61 13.36 9.42
C ILE A 270 4.97 13.67 10.78
N GLU A 271 3.69 13.39 10.93
CA GLU A 271 2.96 13.63 12.17
C GLU A 271 3.42 12.71 13.31
N ILE A 272 3.62 11.41 13.03
CA ILE A 272 4.18 10.45 13.99
C ILE A 272 5.59 10.88 14.43
N ALA A 273 6.39 11.41 13.51
CA ALA A 273 7.73 11.95 13.81
C ALA A 273 7.72 13.29 14.58
N GLY A 274 6.56 13.85 14.83
CA GLY A 274 6.39 15.06 15.63
C GLY A 274 6.41 16.37 14.86
N GLY A 275 6.10 16.33 13.55
CA GLY A 275 5.93 17.50 12.70
C GLY A 275 4.50 17.73 12.24
N ARG A 276 4.31 18.72 11.38
CA ARG A 276 3.05 19.04 10.72
C ARG A 276 3.28 19.20 9.22
N TYR A 277 2.48 18.49 8.43
CA TYR A 277 2.53 18.63 6.98
C TYR A 277 1.87 19.91 6.53
N VAL A 278 2.52 20.70 5.66
CA VAL A 278 2.02 22.03 5.27
C VAL A 278 0.76 21.99 4.40
N PHE A 279 0.58 20.93 3.60
CA PHE A 279 -0.59 20.77 2.73
C PHE A 279 -1.72 20.02 3.43
N LYS A 280 -2.22 20.56 4.54
CA LYS A 280 -3.20 19.94 5.45
C LYS A 280 -4.52 19.59 4.79
N ASP A 281 -4.98 20.42 3.85
CA ASP A 281 -6.31 20.33 3.27
C ASP A 281 -6.30 19.83 1.83
N LEU A 282 -5.14 19.45 1.35
CA LEU A 282 -4.98 18.99 -0.04
C LEU A 282 -5.49 17.57 -0.20
N LYS A 283 -6.79 17.46 -0.46
CA LYS A 283 -7.46 16.21 -0.80
C LYS A 283 -7.80 16.25 -2.27
N ASN A 284 -7.43 15.23 -2.99
CA ASN A 284 -7.82 15.09 -4.37
C ASN A 284 -9.28 14.62 -4.44
N SER A 285 -10.10 15.32 -5.18
CA SER A 285 -11.47 14.92 -5.46
C SER A 285 -11.58 13.86 -6.55
N GLU A 286 -10.49 13.58 -7.28
CA GLU A 286 -10.48 12.66 -8.41
C GLU A 286 -9.46 11.53 -8.17
N GLY A 287 -9.99 10.33 -7.91
CA GLY A 287 -9.23 9.09 -7.88
C GLY A 287 -8.40 8.85 -6.61
N ASN A 288 -7.81 7.64 -6.53
CA ASN A 288 -7.05 7.14 -5.39
C ASN A 288 -5.55 7.44 -5.46
N ALA A 289 -5.10 8.30 -6.39
CA ALA A 289 -3.70 8.66 -6.51
C ALA A 289 -3.19 9.34 -5.23
N PRO A 290 -2.02 8.93 -4.70
CA PRO A 290 -1.50 9.45 -3.43
C PRO A 290 -0.90 10.86 -3.53
N SER A 291 -0.74 11.37 -4.75
CA SER A 291 -0.05 12.62 -5.05
C SER A 291 -0.91 13.61 -5.81
N VAL A 292 -0.59 14.88 -5.66
CA VAL A 292 -1.21 16.01 -6.36
C VAL A 292 -0.13 16.83 -7.06
N LYS A 293 -0.41 17.22 -8.29
CA LYS A 293 0.46 18.10 -9.09
C LYS A 293 0.02 19.56 -8.90
N LEU A 294 0.97 20.40 -8.49
CA LEU A 294 0.78 21.83 -8.28
C LEU A 294 1.66 22.64 -9.26
N THR A 295 1.28 23.87 -9.51
CA THR A 295 2.24 24.84 -10.09
C THR A 295 3.29 25.22 -9.05
N MET A 296 4.42 25.75 -9.48
CA MET A 296 5.46 26.22 -8.56
C MET A 296 4.94 27.35 -7.66
N GLU A 297 4.11 28.22 -8.18
CA GLU A 297 3.51 29.34 -7.45
C GLU A 297 2.54 28.85 -6.36
N GLU A 298 1.72 27.85 -6.67
CA GLU A 298 0.81 27.21 -5.67
C GLU A 298 1.60 26.53 -4.56
N PHE A 299 2.68 25.84 -4.94
CA PHE A 299 3.59 25.20 -3.96
C PHE A 299 4.25 26.28 -3.08
N TYR A 300 4.84 27.30 -3.67
CA TYR A 300 5.52 28.38 -2.95
C TYR A 300 4.60 29.07 -1.97
N ALA A 301 3.39 29.43 -2.39
CA ALA A 301 2.41 30.11 -1.54
C ALA A 301 2.11 29.37 -0.22
N THR A 302 2.17 28.03 -0.24
CA THR A 302 1.91 27.21 0.95
C THR A 302 3.18 26.84 1.70
N ALA A 303 4.29 26.62 1.00
CA ALA A 303 5.50 26.04 1.57
C ALA A 303 6.57 27.08 1.95
N VAL A 304 6.40 28.36 1.60
CA VAL A 304 7.40 29.42 1.83
C VAL A 304 7.80 29.59 3.30
N ASP A 305 6.87 29.39 4.22
CA ASP A 305 7.10 29.50 5.67
C ASP A 305 7.33 28.13 6.35
N ALA A 306 7.55 27.05 5.58
CA ALA A 306 7.82 25.75 6.16
C ALA A 306 9.14 25.73 6.94
N ASP A 307 9.14 25.11 8.14
CA ASP A 307 10.36 24.94 8.92
C ASP A 307 11.35 23.97 8.23
N TYR A 308 10.85 22.98 7.50
CA TYR A 308 11.65 21.97 6.81
C TYR A 308 11.12 21.67 5.41
N LEU A 309 12.07 21.51 4.49
CA LEU A 309 11.82 21.02 3.14
C LEU A 309 12.45 19.63 2.98
N ILE A 310 11.64 18.64 2.60
CA ILE A 310 12.11 17.29 2.27
C ILE A 310 11.91 17.07 0.78
N TYR A 311 13.00 16.95 0.05
CA TYR A 311 12.96 16.66 -1.38
C TYR A 311 13.00 15.15 -1.63
N ASN A 312 12.03 14.64 -2.39
CA ASN A 312 12.01 13.24 -2.81
C ASN A 312 12.88 13.04 -4.05
N GLY A 313 14.13 12.64 -3.83
CA GLY A 313 15.12 12.39 -4.90
C GLY A 313 14.98 11.04 -5.62
N THR A 314 13.95 10.25 -5.31
CA THR A 314 13.78 8.90 -5.89
C THR A 314 13.15 8.91 -7.28
N ILE A 315 12.52 10.03 -7.69
CA ILE A 315 11.74 10.13 -8.94
C ILE A 315 12.55 10.75 -10.07
N ASP A 316 13.13 11.93 -9.84
CA ASP A 316 13.80 12.74 -10.88
C ASP A 316 15.17 13.23 -10.42
N GLY A 317 16.04 12.29 -10.09
CA GLY A 317 17.42 12.55 -9.69
C GLY A 317 17.58 13.12 -8.29
N GLN A 318 18.80 13.02 -7.79
CA GLN A 318 19.13 13.47 -6.45
C GLN A 318 19.36 14.99 -6.42
N VAL A 319 18.81 15.63 -5.41
CA VAL A 319 19.19 16.97 -4.97
C VAL A 319 20.15 16.79 -3.80
N SER A 320 21.40 17.13 -4.01
CA SER A 320 22.47 16.90 -3.01
C SER A 320 22.85 18.17 -2.24
N SER A 321 22.40 19.31 -2.69
CA SER A 321 22.71 20.61 -2.11
C SER A 321 21.54 21.60 -2.31
N LEU A 322 21.56 22.68 -1.54
CA LEU A 322 20.62 23.79 -1.74
C LEU A 322 20.77 24.36 -3.17
N GLY A 323 22.00 24.47 -3.66
CA GLY A 323 22.26 24.94 -5.03
C GLY A 323 21.62 24.08 -6.11
N ASP A 324 21.52 22.76 -5.91
CA ASP A 324 20.81 21.87 -6.84
C ASP A 324 19.31 22.15 -6.84
N LEU A 325 18.74 22.47 -5.68
CA LEU A 325 17.34 22.84 -5.55
C LEU A 325 17.06 24.20 -6.17
N GLU A 326 17.91 25.19 -5.91
CA GLU A 326 17.86 26.54 -6.49
C GLU A 326 17.94 26.50 -8.02
N ALA A 327 18.74 25.58 -8.57
CA ALA A 327 18.83 25.37 -10.01
C ALA A 327 17.53 24.88 -10.66
N LYS A 328 16.63 24.26 -9.88
CA LYS A 328 15.31 23.82 -10.36
C LYS A 328 14.28 24.95 -10.38
N SER A 329 14.41 25.93 -9.49
CA SER A 329 13.58 27.14 -9.45
C SER A 329 14.26 28.23 -8.62
N ASN A 330 14.26 29.45 -9.14
CA ASN A 330 14.79 30.62 -8.44
C ASN A 330 13.96 31.02 -7.19
N LEU A 331 12.74 30.50 -7.04
CA LEU A 331 11.92 30.71 -5.83
C LEU A 331 12.54 30.10 -4.57
N PHE A 332 13.50 29.17 -4.71
CA PHE A 332 14.24 28.61 -3.57
C PHE A 332 15.42 29.49 -3.12
N THR A 333 15.67 30.61 -3.78
CA THR A 333 16.70 31.60 -3.38
C THR A 333 16.18 32.70 -2.49
N GLU A 334 14.86 32.79 -2.32
CA GLU A 334 14.15 33.77 -1.49
C GLU A 334 13.83 33.19 -0.10
#